data_b9280c6d125aa070eae8d8ca2cb528fb
#
_entry.id   b9280c6d125aa070eae8d8ca2cb528fb
#
_cell.length_a   1.000
_cell.length_b   1.000
_cell.length_c   1.000
_cell.angle_alpha   90.00
_cell.angle_beta   90.00
_cell.angle_gamma   90.00
#
_symmetry.space_group_name_H-M   'P 1'
#
loop_
_entity.id
_entity.type
_entity.pdbx_description
1 polymer ?
#
loop_
_entity_poly.entity_id
_entity_poly.type
_entity_poly.pdbx_seq_one_letter_code
_entity_poly.pdbx_strand_id
1 'polypeptide(L)'
;METVTTTDQIEAARPKKIHRLQIGLNVLLQVAFILFLAVAANYLAFSHYKRWDFSRDQKYALSDKTKRFLGTMKNKMRVTVFFAPNTPITGDVQSLLTEYQYAGKGKIDIENIDPERNLSRAKELFEKYKVVSDESLLVLDYEGRNKTVKASEMAEIDQSGAAFGEGPRVAAFKGEQAITSAMMDLVEGKKNTLGYVTGHKEPPIAEPTPPPMFMQPQQQEAGSPISVLKTFIENENIKFQELNLQNEPEIPADLKTIVIAGPMYDLSDREMKLLRDFWEKQGRILLLVDPAARTPKLTAFVNELGVKVNDDRLMVFIKTGIQEIAITRDVQAHFLGESPVTKRLAGARALFFGGTSSLTLEAQRVQAANIRLQPLIQAEKGYFAEKDYNTENQAKFQEDMKNAPPNPITIGVAIEKGGAGDARVQVNSARMVVVTNATFIQDKALTQDQQGLDFVSGAVNWLLSREQLIGIAPKVPKTLTFSLNEDALRSVRWLILILMPLIPAVIGAAVWWKRRI
;
A
#
# COMPACT_ATOMS: atom_id res chain seq x y z
N MET A 1 -50.57 -74.31 65.32
CA MET A 1 -50.92 -73.66 64.08
C MET A 1 -49.70 -72.88 63.67
N GLU A 2 -49.19 -73.29 62.61
CA GLU A 2 -47.87 -73.26 62.08
C GLU A 2 -47.33 -71.84 61.83
N THR A 3 -46.17 -71.66 62.33
CA THR A 3 -45.30 -70.53 62.01
C THR A 3 -44.31 -70.98 60.96
N VAL A 4 -44.35 -70.36 59.76
CA VAL A 4 -43.34 -70.57 58.73
C VAL A 4 -42.35 -69.41 58.80
N THR A 5 -41.17 -69.76 59.22
CA THR A 5 -40.00 -68.89 59.17
C THR A 5 -39.31 -69.08 57.82
N THR A 6 -39.23 -68.00 56.97
CA THR A 6 -38.44 -68.07 55.78
C THR A 6 -37.23 -67.15 55.98
N THR A 7 -36.08 -67.74 56.09
CA THR A 7 -34.76 -67.03 56.15
C THR A 7 -34.24 -66.87 54.75
N ASP A 8 -34.31 -65.68 54.22
CA ASP A 8 -33.64 -65.34 52.96
C ASP A 8 -32.15 -65.05 53.21
N GLN A 9 -31.32 -65.95 52.75
CA GLN A 9 -29.87 -65.76 52.69
C GLN A 9 -29.52 -64.91 51.53
N ILE A 10 -29.04 -63.71 51.79
CA ILE A 10 -28.39 -62.81 50.78
C ILE A 10 -26.99 -63.36 50.51
N GLU A 11 -26.86 -64.09 49.41
CA GLU A 11 -25.60 -64.59 48.87
C GLU A 11 -24.79 -63.41 48.31
N ALA A 12 -23.78 -62.96 49.03
CA ALA A 12 -22.87 -61.90 48.59
C ALA A 12 -22.00 -62.38 47.41
N ALA A 13 -22.37 -62.01 46.22
CA ALA A 13 -21.62 -62.31 44.99
C ALA A 13 -20.19 -61.74 45.06
N ARG A 14 -19.21 -62.64 45.18
CA ARG A 14 -17.78 -62.30 45.10
C ARG A 14 -17.45 -61.67 43.69
N PRO A 15 -16.86 -60.50 43.59
CA PRO A 15 -16.53 -59.89 42.27
C PRO A 15 -15.46 -60.77 41.62
N LYS A 16 -15.78 -61.28 40.42
CA LYS A 16 -14.87 -62.11 39.61
C LYS A 16 -13.61 -61.32 39.25
N LYS A 17 -12.42 -61.87 39.47
CA LYS A 17 -11.10 -61.26 39.12
C LYS A 17 -11.03 -60.76 37.68
N ILE A 18 -11.80 -61.31 36.74
CA ILE A 18 -11.93 -60.95 35.34
C ILE A 18 -12.44 -59.48 35.16
N HIS A 19 -13.37 -59.03 36.01
CA HIS A 19 -13.90 -57.65 35.94
C HIS A 19 -12.86 -56.58 36.28
N ARG A 20 -11.95 -56.87 37.22
CA ARG A 20 -10.89 -55.93 37.59
C ARG A 20 -9.86 -55.76 36.45
N LEU A 21 -9.55 -56.82 35.72
CA LEU A 21 -8.63 -56.81 34.61
C LEU A 21 -9.22 -56.08 33.39
N GLN A 22 -10.52 -56.26 33.11
CA GLN A 22 -11.27 -55.55 32.09
C GLN A 22 -11.38 -54.05 32.40
N ILE A 23 -11.64 -53.68 33.65
CA ILE A 23 -11.66 -52.27 34.07
C ILE A 23 -10.26 -51.64 33.94
N GLY A 24 -9.19 -52.35 34.38
CA GLY A 24 -7.81 -51.87 34.25
C GLY A 24 -7.38 -51.66 32.79
N LEU A 25 -7.74 -52.63 31.91
CA LEU A 25 -7.46 -52.51 30.47
C LEU A 25 -8.23 -51.34 29.84
N ASN A 26 -9.50 -51.13 30.21
CA ASN A 26 -10.30 -50.03 29.70
C ASN A 26 -9.75 -48.66 30.15
N VAL A 27 -9.34 -48.55 31.41
CA VAL A 27 -8.67 -47.32 31.91
C VAL A 27 -7.35 -47.07 31.17
N LEU A 28 -6.56 -48.11 30.92
CA LEU A 28 -5.29 -47.99 30.20
C LEU A 28 -5.52 -47.53 28.74
N LEU A 29 -6.54 -48.09 28.06
CA LEU A 29 -6.95 -47.66 26.71
C LEU A 29 -7.45 -46.20 26.70
N GLN A 30 -8.22 -45.79 27.70
CA GLN A 30 -8.69 -44.42 27.82
C GLN A 30 -7.52 -43.44 28.01
N VAL A 31 -6.56 -43.75 28.88
CA VAL A 31 -5.36 -42.95 29.10
C VAL A 31 -4.51 -42.86 27.81
N ALA A 32 -4.30 -44.00 27.13
CA ALA A 32 -3.58 -44.04 25.86
C ALA A 32 -4.28 -43.17 24.78
N PHE A 33 -5.61 -43.25 24.71
CA PHE A 33 -6.40 -42.45 23.78
C PHE A 33 -6.37 -40.95 24.09
N ILE A 34 -6.42 -40.56 25.38
CA ILE A 34 -6.27 -39.16 25.79
C ILE A 34 -4.87 -38.63 25.44
N LEU A 35 -3.81 -39.42 25.68
CA LEU A 35 -2.46 -39.05 25.28
C LEU A 35 -2.32 -38.90 23.77
N PHE A 36 -2.90 -39.82 23.00
CA PHE A 36 -2.93 -39.73 21.54
C PHE A 36 -3.66 -38.47 21.08
N LEU A 37 -4.82 -38.15 21.65
CA LEU A 37 -5.55 -36.92 21.34
C LEU A 37 -4.76 -35.67 21.71
N ALA A 38 -4.07 -35.68 22.84
CA ALA A 38 -3.22 -34.55 23.24
C ALA A 38 -2.04 -34.34 22.27
N VAL A 39 -1.38 -35.42 21.83
CA VAL A 39 -0.31 -35.36 20.83
C VAL A 39 -0.87 -34.93 19.47
N ALA A 40 -2.01 -35.47 19.05
CA ALA A 40 -2.65 -35.10 17.79
C ALA A 40 -3.12 -33.63 17.80
N ALA A 41 -3.71 -33.16 18.89
CA ALA A 41 -4.11 -31.79 19.07
C ALA A 41 -2.91 -30.84 19.06
N ASN A 42 -1.82 -31.21 19.74
CA ASN A 42 -0.58 -30.44 19.74
C ASN A 42 0.06 -30.40 18.33
N TYR A 43 0.08 -31.51 17.62
CA TYR A 43 0.55 -31.60 16.23
C TYR A 43 -0.30 -30.72 15.29
N LEU A 44 -1.63 -30.79 15.39
CA LEU A 44 -2.54 -29.94 14.62
C LEU A 44 -2.36 -28.46 14.94
N ALA A 45 -2.24 -28.13 16.23
CA ALA A 45 -1.96 -26.76 16.66
C ALA A 45 -0.63 -26.23 16.12
N PHE A 46 0.41 -27.07 16.07
CA PHE A 46 1.71 -26.72 15.52
C PHE A 46 1.67 -26.61 13.99
N SER A 47 1.00 -27.53 13.29
CA SER A 47 0.94 -27.55 11.81
C SER A 47 0.01 -26.49 11.23
N HIS A 48 -1.03 -26.08 11.99
CA HIS A 48 -2.03 -25.08 11.58
C HIS A 48 -1.99 -23.83 12.46
N TYR A 49 -0.82 -23.50 13.01
CA TYR A 49 -0.64 -22.33 13.85
C TYR A 49 -1.01 -21.05 13.10
N LYS A 50 -2.05 -20.36 13.56
CA LYS A 50 -2.45 -19.03 13.09
C LYS A 50 -2.05 -18.01 14.16
N ARG A 51 -1.07 -17.19 13.84
CA ARG A 51 -0.70 -16.07 14.69
C ARG A 51 -1.61 -14.89 14.40
N TRP A 52 -2.20 -14.34 15.44
CA TRP A 52 -3.07 -13.18 15.35
C TRP A 52 -2.34 -12.03 16.03
N ASP A 53 -2.08 -10.96 15.25
CA ASP A 53 -1.51 -9.75 15.80
C ASP A 53 -2.63 -8.89 16.37
N PHE A 54 -2.70 -8.83 17.70
CA PHE A 54 -3.63 -7.98 18.44
C PHE A 54 -3.03 -6.60 18.74
N SER A 55 -1.85 -6.27 18.22
CA SER A 55 -1.31 -4.93 18.34
C SER A 55 -2.24 -3.94 17.64
N ARG A 56 -2.40 -2.77 18.24
CA ARG A 56 -3.36 -1.73 17.79
C ARG A 56 -3.18 -1.33 16.33
N ASP A 57 -1.93 -1.37 15.82
CA ASP A 57 -1.57 -0.94 14.48
C ASP A 57 -1.11 -2.10 13.58
N GLN A 58 -1.28 -3.35 14.01
CA GLN A 58 -0.72 -4.54 13.34
C GLN A 58 0.76 -4.31 12.94
N LYS A 59 1.53 -3.74 13.87
CA LYS A 59 2.89 -3.23 13.66
C LYS A 59 3.82 -4.27 13.04
N TYR A 60 3.65 -5.53 13.43
CA TYR A 60 4.51 -6.64 12.99
C TYR A 60 3.88 -7.53 11.92
N ALA A 61 2.57 -7.46 11.70
CA ALA A 61 1.94 -8.24 10.64
C ALA A 61 2.45 -7.78 9.27
N LEU A 62 2.99 -8.73 8.49
CA LEU A 62 3.43 -8.43 7.13
C LEU A 62 2.25 -8.03 6.25
N SER A 63 2.50 -7.06 5.41
CA SER A 63 1.56 -6.63 4.38
C SER A 63 1.28 -7.77 3.39
N ASP A 64 0.10 -7.76 2.77
CA ASP A 64 -0.24 -8.79 1.77
C ASP A 64 0.69 -8.73 0.54
N LYS A 65 1.26 -7.56 0.24
CA LYS A 65 2.30 -7.38 -0.79
C LYS A 65 3.53 -8.23 -0.46
N THR A 66 4.08 -8.05 0.73
CA THR A 66 5.22 -8.82 1.21
C THR A 66 4.93 -10.31 1.22
N LYS A 67 3.75 -10.74 1.73
CA LYS A 67 3.36 -12.16 1.72
C LYS A 67 3.29 -12.76 0.33
N ARG A 68 2.73 -12.01 -0.65
CA ARG A 68 2.68 -12.46 -2.05
C ARG A 68 4.07 -12.52 -2.66
N PHE A 69 4.89 -11.49 -2.44
CA PHE A 69 6.27 -11.48 -2.91
C PHE A 69 7.05 -12.71 -2.39
N LEU A 70 6.98 -13.01 -1.10
CA LEU A 70 7.60 -14.21 -0.51
C LEU A 70 7.08 -15.50 -1.17
N GLY A 71 5.80 -15.53 -1.57
CA GLY A 71 5.22 -16.63 -2.33
C GLY A 71 5.87 -16.86 -3.70
N THR A 72 6.32 -15.78 -4.36
CA THR A 72 6.95 -15.85 -5.70
C THR A 72 8.41 -16.28 -5.68
N MET A 73 9.09 -16.18 -4.54
CA MET A 73 10.48 -16.60 -4.40
C MET A 73 10.64 -18.08 -4.74
N LYS A 74 11.66 -18.42 -5.52
CA LYS A 74 11.95 -19.81 -5.91
C LYS A 74 12.94 -20.47 -4.97
N ASN A 75 13.98 -19.75 -4.57
CA ASN A 75 15.10 -20.25 -3.77
C ASN A 75 15.09 -19.68 -2.36
N LYS A 76 15.91 -20.25 -1.48
CA LYS A 76 16.08 -19.77 -0.11
C LYS A 76 16.90 -18.49 -0.07
N MET A 77 16.50 -17.56 0.78
CA MET A 77 17.23 -16.34 1.12
C MET A 77 17.79 -16.47 2.53
N ARG A 78 19.05 -16.17 2.70
CA ARG A 78 19.67 -16.07 4.03
C ARG A 78 19.66 -14.62 4.48
N VAL A 79 19.24 -14.42 5.72
CA VAL A 79 19.22 -13.10 6.39
C VAL A 79 20.16 -13.19 7.58
N THR A 80 21.29 -12.52 7.51
CA THR A 80 22.24 -12.43 8.63
C THR A 80 22.01 -11.11 9.37
N VAL A 81 21.77 -11.20 10.66
CA VAL A 81 21.40 -10.07 11.53
C VAL A 81 22.62 -9.69 12.36
N PHE A 82 23.13 -8.48 12.16
CA PHE A 82 24.22 -7.90 12.93
C PHE A 82 23.68 -6.74 13.78
N PHE A 83 22.98 -7.07 14.84
CA PHE A 83 22.40 -6.08 15.74
C PHE A 83 23.00 -6.19 17.13
N ALA A 84 23.47 -5.06 17.64
CA ALA A 84 23.86 -4.98 19.04
C ALA A 84 22.60 -5.00 19.93
N PRO A 85 22.64 -5.64 21.10
CA PRO A 85 21.46 -5.77 21.98
C PRO A 85 20.85 -4.44 22.43
N ASN A 86 21.64 -3.39 22.48
CA ASN A 86 21.27 -2.04 22.90
C ASN A 86 20.73 -1.15 21.77
N THR A 87 20.66 -1.65 20.53
CA THR A 87 20.07 -0.89 19.42
C THR A 87 18.54 -0.76 19.61
N PRO A 88 17.97 0.46 19.58
CA PRO A 88 16.55 0.70 19.94
C PRO A 88 15.53 -0.14 19.18
N ILE A 89 15.84 -0.55 17.94
CA ILE A 89 14.93 -1.30 17.07
C ILE A 89 15.19 -2.81 17.05
N THR A 90 16.11 -3.33 17.85
CA THR A 90 16.48 -4.76 17.82
C THR A 90 15.28 -5.69 18.00
N GLY A 91 14.41 -5.41 18.97
CA GLY A 91 13.21 -6.19 19.22
C GLY A 91 12.18 -6.11 18.09
N ASP A 92 12.02 -4.94 17.50
CA ASP A 92 11.12 -4.71 16.36
C ASP A 92 11.59 -5.48 15.12
N VAL A 93 12.89 -5.44 14.84
CA VAL A 93 13.50 -6.18 13.72
C VAL A 93 13.39 -7.69 13.91
N GLN A 94 13.69 -8.21 15.10
CA GLN A 94 13.57 -9.64 15.40
C GLN A 94 12.12 -10.14 15.26
N SER A 95 11.16 -9.37 15.76
CA SER A 95 9.73 -9.68 15.62
C SER A 95 9.31 -9.71 14.15
N LEU A 96 9.72 -8.70 13.39
CA LEU A 96 9.44 -8.60 11.97
C LEU A 96 10.08 -9.75 11.17
N LEU A 97 11.34 -10.08 11.41
CA LEU A 97 12.03 -11.19 10.75
C LEU A 97 11.37 -12.54 11.05
N THR A 98 10.85 -12.73 12.27
CA THR A 98 10.07 -13.92 12.61
C THR A 98 8.83 -14.05 11.73
N GLU A 99 8.14 -12.94 11.43
CA GLU A 99 7.00 -12.94 10.51
C GLU A 99 7.43 -13.27 9.06
N TYR A 100 8.60 -12.76 8.61
CA TYR A 100 9.16 -13.14 7.30
C TYR A 100 9.47 -14.63 7.21
N GLN A 101 10.06 -15.21 8.25
CA GLN A 101 10.38 -16.65 8.30
C GLN A 101 9.09 -17.48 8.23
N TYR A 102 8.08 -17.08 8.98
CA TYR A 102 6.78 -17.74 8.99
C TYR A 102 6.06 -17.64 7.64
N ALA A 103 5.94 -16.42 7.09
CA ALA A 103 5.29 -16.18 5.80
C ALA A 103 6.07 -16.78 4.62
N GLY A 104 7.37 -16.87 4.73
CA GLY A 104 8.28 -17.44 3.72
C GLY A 104 8.24 -18.97 3.63
N LYS A 105 7.54 -19.67 4.55
CA LYS A 105 7.35 -21.12 4.53
C LYS A 105 8.66 -21.90 4.34
N GLY A 106 9.70 -21.56 5.11
CA GLY A 106 11.02 -22.19 5.07
C GLY A 106 11.95 -21.68 3.95
N LYS A 107 11.57 -20.63 3.22
CA LYS A 107 12.43 -19.97 2.24
C LYS A 107 13.31 -18.87 2.85
N ILE A 108 13.04 -18.44 4.07
CA ILE A 108 13.82 -17.43 4.79
C ILE A 108 14.59 -18.12 5.91
N ASP A 109 15.91 -18.03 5.86
CA ASP A 109 16.84 -18.57 6.84
C ASP A 109 17.51 -17.42 7.59
N ILE A 110 17.35 -17.35 8.91
CA ILE A 110 17.79 -16.22 9.73
C ILE A 110 18.93 -16.68 10.64
N GLU A 111 20.08 -16.00 10.53
CA GLU A 111 21.26 -16.18 11.37
C GLU A 111 21.47 -14.89 12.20
N ASN A 112 21.27 -14.98 13.52
CA ASN A 112 21.51 -13.84 14.42
C ASN A 112 22.94 -13.87 14.95
N ILE A 113 23.68 -12.79 14.77
CA ILE A 113 25.07 -12.65 15.20
C ILE A 113 25.20 -11.39 16.05
N ASP A 114 25.56 -11.59 17.29
CA ASP A 114 25.95 -10.50 18.17
C ASP A 114 27.44 -10.16 17.88
N PRO A 115 27.74 -8.98 17.30
CA PRO A 115 29.11 -8.64 16.94
C PRO A 115 30.05 -8.51 18.15
N GLU A 116 29.52 -8.21 19.34
CA GLU A 116 30.31 -8.07 20.56
C GLU A 116 30.66 -9.43 21.17
N ARG A 117 29.75 -10.40 21.09
CA ARG A 117 29.94 -11.75 21.66
C ARG A 117 30.58 -12.74 20.70
N ASN A 118 30.32 -12.58 19.39
CA ASN A 118 30.79 -13.51 18.35
C ASN A 118 31.73 -12.81 17.35
N LEU A 119 32.75 -12.10 17.84
CA LEU A 119 33.63 -11.26 17.04
C LEU A 119 34.28 -12.01 15.86
N SER A 120 34.73 -13.25 16.07
CA SER A 120 35.39 -14.05 15.00
C SER A 120 34.43 -14.34 13.84
N ARG A 121 33.19 -14.74 14.17
CA ARG A 121 32.17 -15.04 13.15
C ARG A 121 31.68 -13.77 12.46
N ALA A 122 31.49 -12.70 13.21
CA ALA A 122 31.12 -11.39 12.66
C ALA A 122 32.18 -10.91 11.65
N LYS A 123 33.47 -11.01 12.02
CA LYS A 123 34.58 -10.60 11.15
C LYS A 123 34.65 -11.43 9.87
N GLU A 124 34.53 -12.76 9.96
CA GLU A 124 34.47 -13.65 8.81
C GLU A 124 33.37 -13.25 7.81
N LEU A 125 32.16 -12.94 8.32
CA LEU A 125 31.02 -12.56 7.50
C LEU A 125 31.13 -11.14 6.96
N PHE A 126 31.70 -10.21 7.70
CA PHE A 126 32.00 -8.87 7.20
C PHE A 126 32.98 -8.91 6.01
N GLU A 127 34.02 -9.74 6.11
CA GLU A 127 34.95 -9.98 4.99
C GLU A 127 34.26 -10.63 3.81
N LYS A 128 33.45 -11.68 4.06
CA LYS A 128 32.68 -12.39 3.03
C LYS A 128 31.75 -11.49 2.25
N TYR A 129 31.00 -10.64 2.97
CA TYR A 129 29.98 -9.77 2.37
C TYR A 129 30.51 -8.37 2.06
N LYS A 130 31.79 -8.10 2.31
CA LYS A 130 32.45 -6.80 2.11
C LYS A 130 31.70 -5.66 2.81
N VAL A 131 31.22 -5.93 4.01
CA VAL A 131 30.49 -4.95 4.80
C VAL A 131 31.48 -4.01 5.49
N VAL A 132 31.30 -2.71 5.27
CA VAL A 132 32.01 -1.64 5.98
C VAL A 132 30.95 -0.79 6.64
N SER A 133 30.65 -1.03 7.91
CA SER A 133 29.69 -0.25 8.68
C SER A 133 29.97 -0.41 10.16
N ASP A 134 29.78 0.67 10.88
CA ASP A 134 29.86 0.79 12.34
C ASP A 134 28.47 0.76 13.01
N GLU A 135 27.41 0.69 12.22
CA GLU A 135 26.03 0.58 12.70
C GLU A 135 25.45 -0.83 12.56
N SER A 136 24.43 -1.12 13.37
CA SER A 136 23.64 -2.37 13.26
C SER A 136 22.98 -2.49 11.89
N LEU A 137 23.03 -3.70 11.30
CA LEU A 137 22.54 -3.94 9.95
C LEU A 137 22.09 -5.39 9.72
N LEU A 138 21.36 -5.59 8.62
CA LEU A 138 21.04 -6.89 8.06
C LEU A 138 21.82 -7.11 6.77
N VAL A 139 22.28 -8.33 6.54
CA VAL A 139 22.78 -8.77 5.23
C VAL A 139 21.82 -9.81 4.68
N LEU A 140 21.25 -9.53 3.53
CA LEU A 140 20.41 -10.41 2.76
C LEU A 140 21.28 -11.09 1.68
N ASP A 141 21.22 -12.41 1.57
CA ASP A 141 21.97 -13.19 0.56
C ASP A 141 21.00 -14.10 -0.19
N TYR A 142 20.93 -13.92 -1.50
CA TYR A 142 20.09 -14.69 -2.41
C TYR A 142 20.86 -15.08 -3.66
N GLU A 143 21.08 -16.36 -3.86
CA GLU A 143 21.84 -16.91 -5.01
C GLU A 143 23.23 -16.28 -5.20
N GLY A 144 23.93 -16.00 -4.09
CA GLY A 144 25.27 -15.40 -4.12
C GLY A 144 25.30 -13.89 -4.34
N ARG A 145 24.15 -13.26 -4.52
CA ARG A 145 24.01 -11.80 -4.51
C ARG A 145 23.66 -11.35 -3.10
N ASN A 146 24.30 -10.31 -2.61
CA ASN A 146 24.02 -9.78 -1.28
C ASN A 146 23.64 -8.31 -1.31
N LYS A 147 22.86 -7.90 -0.32
CA LYS A 147 22.50 -6.51 -0.06
C LYS A 147 22.41 -6.26 1.43
N THR A 148 22.91 -5.11 1.82
CA THR A 148 22.89 -4.66 3.22
C THR A 148 21.73 -3.72 3.42
N VAL A 149 21.06 -3.82 4.59
CA VAL A 149 20.02 -2.90 5.06
C VAL A 149 20.44 -2.40 6.44
N LYS A 150 20.66 -1.11 6.56
CA LYS A 150 21.16 -0.49 7.78
C LYS A 150 20.03 -0.18 8.75
N ALA A 151 20.34 -0.08 10.06
CA ALA A 151 19.36 0.29 11.07
C ALA A 151 18.73 1.67 10.79
N SER A 152 19.53 2.62 10.30
CA SER A 152 19.08 3.95 9.88
C SER A 152 18.08 3.95 8.72
N GLU A 153 18.11 2.93 7.85
CA GLU A 153 17.12 2.75 6.78
C GLU A 153 15.81 2.15 7.29
N MET A 154 15.83 1.47 8.44
CA MET A 154 14.68 0.77 9.02
C MET A 154 13.91 1.59 10.03
N ALA A 155 14.47 2.68 10.56
CA ALA A 155 13.80 3.52 11.54
C ALA A 155 14.23 4.98 11.47
N GLU A 156 13.28 5.86 11.74
CA GLU A 156 13.55 7.26 12.06
C GLU A 156 13.67 7.41 13.57
N ILE A 157 14.80 7.93 14.03
CA ILE A 157 15.08 8.12 15.45
C ILE A 157 14.93 9.61 15.79
N ASP A 158 14.01 9.91 16.68
CA ASP A 158 13.85 11.26 17.23
C ASP A 158 14.83 11.45 18.41
N GLN A 159 15.72 12.41 18.25
CA GLN A 159 16.70 12.83 19.26
C GLN A 159 16.33 14.14 19.94
N SER A 160 15.16 14.72 19.64
CA SER A 160 14.75 16.04 20.17
C SER A 160 14.67 16.06 21.71
N GLY A 161 14.42 14.92 22.35
CA GLY A 161 14.41 14.76 23.82
C GLY A 161 15.79 14.69 24.48
N ALA A 162 16.88 14.56 23.70
CA ALA A 162 18.24 14.41 24.25
C ALA A 162 18.68 15.61 25.10
N ALA A 163 18.22 16.83 24.75
CA ALA A 163 18.47 18.04 25.52
C ALA A 163 17.81 18.04 26.92
N PHE A 164 16.81 17.17 27.13
CA PHE A 164 16.07 17.00 28.39
C PHE A 164 16.44 15.71 29.13
N GLY A 165 17.51 15.01 28.70
CA GLY A 165 17.95 13.74 29.31
C GLY A 165 17.10 12.54 28.93
N GLU A 166 16.20 12.65 27.94
CA GLU A 166 15.44 11.54 27.40
C GLU A 166 16.29 10.78 26.38
N GLY A 167 16.24 9.45 26.42
CA GLY A 167 16.93 8.63 25.43
C GLY A 167 16.30 8.73 24.03
N PRO A 168 17.02 8.29 22.97
CA PRO A 168 16.51 8.31 21.60
C PRO A 168 15.22 7.52 21.49
N ARG A 169 14.19 8.09 20.87
CA ARG A 169 12.88 7.45 20.63
C ARG A 169 12.72 7.10 19.15
N VAL A 170 12.12 5.94 18.87
CA VAL A 170 11.77 5.55 17.51
C VAL A 170 10.52 6.34 17.08
N ALA A 171 10.70 7.31 16.20
CA ALA A 171 9.61 8.14 15.66
C ALA A 171 8.79 7.36 14.63
N ALA A 172 9.44 6.60 13.76
CA ALA A 172 8.78 5.73 12.77
C ALA A 172 9.61 4.46 12.54
N PHE A 173 8.94 3.30 12.41
CA PHE A 173 9.58 2.05 12.06
C PHE A 173 9.18 1.65 10.63
N LYS A 174 10.16 1.61 9.73
CA LYS A 174 10.04 1.33 8.29
C LYS A 174 10.67 -0.02 7.91
N GLY A 175 10.90 -0.92 8.89
CA GLY A 175 11.64 -2.17 8.71
C GLY A 175 11.09 -3.05 7.59
N GLU A 176 9.75 -3.22 7.51
CA GLU A 176 9.14 -4.01 6.44
C GLU A 176 9.44 -3.44 5.05
N GLN A 177 9.34 -2.12 4.89
CA GLN A 177 9.61 -1.47 3.61
C GLN A 177 11.07 -1.65 3.20
N ALA A 178 12.03 -1.37 4.09
CA ALA A 178 13.46 -1.48 3.80
C ALA A 178 13.86 -2.93 3.47
N ILE A 179 13.42 -3.90 4.27
CA ILE A 179 13.75 -5.33 4.09
C ILE A 179 13.09 -5.87 2.82
N THR A 180 11.81 -5.61 2.59
CA THR A 180 11.10 -6.10 1.39
C THR A 180 11.69 -5.51 0.12
N SER A 181 12.01 -4.21 0.10
CA SER A 181 12.67 -3.56 -1.05
C SER A 181 14.03 -4.21 -1.36
N ALA A 182 14.84 -4.45 -0.33
CA ALA A 182 16.13 -5.12 -0.49
C ALA A 182 15.99 -6.58 -0.99
N MET A 183 15.00 -7.32 -0.48
CA MET A 183 14.67 -8.67 -0.95
C MET A 183 14.24 -8.68 -2.42
N MET A 184 13.38 -7.74 -2.82
CA MET A 184 12.93 -7.60 -4.21
C MET A 184 14.09 -7.32 -5.16
N ASP A 185 15.01 -6.43 -4.75
CA ASP A 185 16.23 -6.10 -5.51
C ASP A 185 17.09 -7.34 -5.79
N LEU A 186 17.25 -8.17 -4.77
CA LEU A 186 18.03 -9.42 -4.90
C LEU A 186 17.31 -10.48 -5.75
N VAL A 187 16.00 -10.63 -5.59
CA VAL A 187 15.23 -11.66 -6.31
C VAL A 187 15.03 -11.28 -7.78
N GLU A 188 14.75 -10.03 -8.07
CA GLU A 188 14.58 -9.54 -9.45
C GLU A 188 15.93 -9.44 -10.19
N GLY A 189 17.01 -9.21 -9.48
CA GLY A 189 18.40 -9.20 -9.98
C GLY A 189 18.75 -7.99 -10.84
N LYS A 190 17.82 -7.43 -11.60
CA LYS A 190 17.96 -6.20 -12.39
C LYS A 190 16.84 -5.25 -11.99
N LYS A 191 17.21 -4.03 -11.58
CA LYS A 191 16.23 -2.99 -11.27
C LYS A 191 15.47 -2.61 -12.54
N ASN A 192 14.14 -2.55 -12.43
CA ASN A 192 13.35 -1.89 -13.46
C ASN A 192 13.66 -0.41 -13.44
N THR A 193 13.77 0.21 -14.60
CA THR A 193 14.00 1.65 -14.73
C THR A 193 12.73 2.31 -15.25
N LEU A 194 12.34 3.41 -14.61
CA LEU A 194 11.24 4.28 -15.00
C LEU A 194 11.83 5.61 -15.46
N GLY A 195 11.54 6.02 -16.70
CA GLY A 195 11.93 7.31 -17.24
C GLY A 195 10.88 8.37 -16.94
N TYR A 196 11.27 9.46 -16.31
CA TYR A 196 10.43 10.64 -16.12
C TYR A 196 10.76 11.68 -17.20
N VAL A 197 9.80 11.96 -18.07
CA VAL A 197 9.99 12.90 -19.17
C VAL A 197 10.10 14.31 -18.62
N THR A 198 11.09 15.05 -19.12
CA THR A 198 11.38 16.45 -18.75
C THR A 198 11.64 17.29 -20.00
N GLY A 199 11.47 18.60 -19.89
CA GLY A 199 11.73 19.55 -20.98
C GLY A 199 10.53 20.39 -21.41
N HIS A 200 9.31 20.07 -20.94
CA HIS A 200 8.05 20.74 -21.32
C HIS A 200 7.36 21.39 -20.12
N LYS A 201 8.13 21.79 -19.10
CA LYS A 201 7.65 22.34 -17.81
C LYS A 201 6.83 21.36 -16.98
N GLU A 202 7.17 20.12 -17.00
CA GLU A 202 6.67 19.13 -16.04
C GLU A 202 7.05 19.53 -14.60
N PRO A 203 6.32 19.05 -13.58
CA PRO A 203 6.69 19.28 -12.18
C PRO A 203 8.14 18.89 -11.90
N PRO A 204 8.93 19.72 -11.18
CA PRO A 204 10.32 19.43 -10.87
C PRO A 204 10.43 18.21 -9.93
N ILE A 205 11.50 17.44 -10.06
CA ILE A 205 11.73 16.24 -9.24
C ILE A 205 12.08 16.60 -7.79
N ALA A 206 12.77 17.71 -7.59
CA ALA A 206 13.13 18.22 -6.27
C ALA A 206 12.79 19.72 -6.17
N GLU A 207 12.68 20.21 -4.94
CA GLU A 207 12.52 21.63 -4.73
C GLU A 207 13.68 22.40 -5.41
N PRO A 208 13.39 23.43 -6.20
CA PRO A 208 14.45 24.25 -6.78
C PRO A 208 15.24 24.88 -5.63
N THR A 209 16.57 24.78 -5.70
CA THR A 209 17.46 25.41 -4.72
C THR A 209 17.17 26.92 -4.72
N PRO A 210 16.86 27.53 -3.55
CA PRO A 210 16.56 28.94 -3.52
C PRO A 210 17.78 29.73 -4.07
N PRO A 211 17.55 30.70 -4.95
CA PRO A 211 18.63 31.51 -5.47
C PRO A 211 19.31 32.30 -4.34
N PRO A 212 20.60 32.65 -4.49
CA PRO A 212 21.31 33.45 -3.49
C PRO A 212 20.54 34.72 -3.15
N MET A 213 20.55 35.14 -1.89
CA MET A 213 19.72 36.19 -1.29
C MET A 213 19.73 37.55 -1.99
N PHE A 214 20.59 37.77 -2.99
CA PHE A 214 20.75 39.02 -3.72
C PHE A 214 20.00 39.12 -5.07
N MET A 215 19.37 38.02 -5.51
CA MET A 215 18.48 38.02 -6.66
C MET A 215 17.05 37.79 -6.17
N GLN A 216 16.23 38.84 -6.08
CA GLN A 216 14.79 38.65 -5.95
C GLN A 216 14.29 37.94 -7.21
N PRO A 217 13.83 36.69 -7.13
CA PRO A 217 13.21 36.10 -8.30
C PRO A 217 11.83 36.73 -8.46
N GLN A 218 11.53 37.18 -9.68
CA GLN A 218 10.14 37.13 -10.10
C GLN A 218 9.65 35.72 -9.77
N GLN A 219 8.60 35.65 -8.97
CA GLN A 219 7.95 34.40 -8.62
C GLN A 219 7.54 33.66 -9.91
N GLN A 220 8.46 32.88 -10.46
CA GLN A 220 8.05 31.79 -11.32
C GLN A 220 7.40 30.78 -10.38
N GLU A 221 6.11 30.60 -10.51
CA GLU A 221 5.37 29.49 -9.91
C GLU A 221 5.93 28.19 -10.48
N ALA A 222 7.06 27.75 -9.93
CA ALA A 222 7.53 26.39 -10.12
C ALA A 222 6.46 25.51 -9.43
N GLY A 223 5.83 24.63 -10.19
CA GLY A 223 4.86 23.69 -9.64
C GLY A 223 5.46 22.94 -8.44
N SER A 224 4.62 22.47 -7.52
CA SER A 224 5.08 21.66 -6.40
C SER A 224 5.89 20.45 -6.91
N PRO A 225 7.02 20.12 -6.27
CA PRO A 225 7.88 19.01 -6.72
C PRO A 225 7.19 17.65 -6.59
N ILE A 226 7.87 16.61 -7.12
CA ILE A 226 7.44 15.21 -7.03
C ILE A 226 8.45 14.35 -6.24
N SER A 227 9.10 14.92 -5.24
CA SER A 227 10.14 14.26 -4.45
C SER A 227 9.60 13.07 -3.65
N VAL A 228 8.37 13.19 -3.13
CA VAL A 228 7.65 12.11 -2.45
C VAL A 228 7.41 10.94 -3.40
N LEU A 229 6.93 11.23 -4.62
CA LEU A 229 6.71 10.20 -5.65
C LEU A 229 8.02 9.50 -6.02
N LYS A 230 9.10 10.25 -6.27
CA LYS A 230 10.42 9.68 -6.59
C LYS A 230 10.87 8.72 -5.49
N THR A 231 10.88 9.18 -4.23
CA THR A 231 11.28 8.37 -3.08
C THR A 231 10.41 7.11 -2.97
N PHE A 232 9.11 7.25 -3.19
CA PHE A 232 8.19 6.13 -3.16
C PHE A 232 8.51 5.08 -4.24
N ILE A 233 8.75 5.50 -5.48
CA ILE A 233 9.10 4.63 -6.61
C ILE A 233 10.45 3.92 -6.37
N GLU A 234 11.44 4.63 -5.83
CA GLU A 234 12.75 4.06 -5.49
C GLU A 234 12.64 3.01 -4.37
N ASN A 235 11.77 3.24 -3.40
CA ASN A 235 11.45 2.27 -2.34
C ASN A 235 10.73 1.01 -2.86
N GLU A 236 10.06 1.10 -4.01
CA GLU A 236 9.47 -0.04 -4.73
C GLU A 236 10.51 -0.82 -5.56
N ASN A 237 11.79 -0.53 -5.37
CA ASN A 237 12.91 -1.11 -6.14
C ASN A 237 12.85 -0.81 -7.65
N ILE A 238 12.44 0.41 -7.98
CA ILE A 238 12.41 0.91 -9.35
C ILE A 238 13.35 2.10 -9.43
N LYS A 239 14.34 2.05 -10.33
CA LYS A 239 15.22 3.18 -10.56
C LYS A 239 14.44 4.31 -11.24
N PHE A 240 14.45 5.49 -10.64
CA PHE A 240 13.86 6.69 -11.21
C PHE A 240 14.93 7.45 -12.00
N GLN A 241 14.69 7.73 -13.28
CA GLN A 241 15.65 8.39 -14.18
C GLN A 241 14.98 9.51 -14.95
N GLU A 242 15.59 10.67 -15.00
CA GLU A 242 15.16 11.76 -15.89
C GLU A 242 15.40 11.38 -17.35
N LEU A 243 14.44 11.74 -18.20
CA LEU A 243 14.49 11.49 -19.64
C LEU A 243 14.10 12.76 -20.40
N ASN A 244 15.09 13.42 -20.99
CA ASN A 244 14.82 14.56 -21.86
C ASN A 244 14.79 14.09 -23.32
N LEU A 245 13.57 13.97 -23.87
CA LEU A 245 13.37 13.48 -25.25
C LEU A 245 13.99 14.39 -26.32
N GLN A 246 14.25 15.66 -26.03
CA GLN A 246 14.91 16.58 -26.97
C GLN A 246 16.37 16.18 -27.21
N ASN A 247 17.02 15.63 -26.21
CA ASN A 247 18.44 15.29 -26.25
C ASN A 247 18.72 13.86 -26.68
N GLU A 248 17.73 12.97 -26.59
CA GLU A 248 17.90 11.56 -26.86
C GLU A 248 17.64 11.22 -28.35
N PRO A 249 18.51 10.46 -29.02
CA PRO A 249 18.27 9.97 -30.38
C PRO A 249 17.12 8.94 -30.43
N GLU A 250 17.01 8.10 -29.40
CA GLU A 250 15.95 7.14 -29.17
C GLU A 250 15.75 6.90 -27.67
N ILE A 251 14.58 6.40 -27.28
CA ILE A 251 14.33 6.05 -25.88
C ILE A 251 15.19 4.83 -25.53
N PRO A 252 16.02 4.91 -24.45
CA PRO A 252 16.91 3.81 -24.06
C PRO A 252 16.18 2.47 -23.90
N ALA A 253 16.77 1.39 -24.43
CA ALA A 253 16.13 0.06 -24.46
C ALA A 253 15.90 -0.57 -23.08
N ASP A 254 16.58 -0.10 -22.05
CA ASP A 254 16.37 -0.50 -20.65
C ASP A 254 15.17 0.19 -20.00
N LEU A 255 14.70 1.30 -20.58
CA LEU A 255 13.48 1.99 -20.17
C LEU A 255 12.26 1.31 -20.79
N LYS A 256 11.58 0.50 -20.03
CA LYS A 256 10.31 -0.13 -20.46
C LYS A 256 9.09 0.70 -20.11
N THR A 257 9.21 1.61 -19.17
CA THR A 257 8.12 2.46 -18.67
C THR A 257 8.57 3.89 -18.60
N ILE A 258 7.78 4.80 -19.13
CA ILE A 258 7.98 6.24 -19.02
C ILE A 258 6.78 6.92 -18.37
N VAL A 259 7.02 8.02 -17.68
CA VAL A 259 6.02 8.90 -17.09
C VAL A 259 6.09 10.24 -17.77
N ILE A 260 4.97 10.71 -18.29
CA ILE A 260 4.77 12.05 -18.84
C ILE A 260 3.75 12.73 -17.94
N ALA A 261 4.19 13.69 -17.14
CA ALA A 261 3.37 14.28 -16.10
C ALA A 261 3.11 15.77 -16.35
N GLY A 262 1.95 16.08 -16.90
CA GLY A 262 1.46 17.44 -17.06
C GLY A 262 2.40 18.35 -17.87
N PRO A 263 2.85 17.98 -19.07
CA PRO A 263 3.64 18.86 -19.89
C PRO A 263 2.82 20.11 -20.22
N MET A 264 3.36 21.29 -19.95
CA MET A 264 2.69 22.56 -20.24
C MET A 264 2.85 22.99 -21.69
N TYR A 265 3.85 22.44 -22.38
CA TYR A 265 4.09 22.63 -23.81
C TYR A 265 4.00 21.32 -24.55
N ASP A 266 3.53 21.38 -25.81
CA ASP A 266 3.40 20.19 -26.64
C ASP A 266 4.76 19.63 -27.07
N LEU A 267 4.81 18.34 -27.28
CA LEU A 267 5.98 17.65 -27.79
C LEU A 267 6.22 18.04 -29.26
N SER A 268 7.48 18.14 -29.65
CA SER A 268 7.88 18.33 -31.04
C SER A 268 7.52 17.10 -31.89
N ASP A 269 7.49 17.25 -33.23
CA ASP A 269 7.20 16.14 -34.13
C ASP A 269 8.19 14.97 -33.99
N ARG A 270 9.48 15.32 -33.70
CA ARG A 270 10.51 14.32 -33.44
C ARG A 270 10.23 13.53 -32.15
N GLU A 271 9.88 14.20 -31.08
CA GLU A 271 9.57 13.57 -29.78
C GLU A 271 8.29 12.72 -29.88
N MET A 272 7.28 13.22 -30.58
CA MET A 272 6.07 12.44 -30.86
C MET A 272 6.37 11.17 -31.66
N LYS A 273 7.32 11.23 -32.62
CA LYS A 273 7.78 10.05 -33.33
C LYS A 273 8.47 9.07 -32.39
N LEU A 274 9.37 9.52 -31.51
CA LEU A 274 10.01 8.68 -30.50
C LEU A 274 8.99 8.01 -29.59
N LEU A 275 7.95 8.74 -29.18
CA LEU A 275 6.87 8.21 -28.32
C LEU A 275 6.04 7.15 -29.04
N ARG A 276 5.72 7.38 -30.33
CA ARG A 276 5.01 6.39 -31.16
C ARG A 276 5.83 5.13 -31.40
N ASP A 277 7.10 5.28 -31.75
CA ASP A 277 8.03 4.17 -31.96
C ASP A 277 8.20 3.36 -30.67
N PHE A 278 8.26 4.04 -29.52
CA PHE A 278 8.30 3.39 -28.21
C PHE A 278 7.02 2.60 -27.91
N TRP A 279 5.85 3.16 -28.20
CA TRP A 279 4.56 2.48 -28.03
C TRP A 279 4.45 1.23 -28.93
N GLU A 280 4.84 1.34 -30.20
CA GLU A 280 4.79 0.19 -31.13
C GLU A 280 5.79 -0.92 -30.74
N LYS A 281 6.89 -0.58 -30.09
CA LYS A 281 7.85 -1.54 -29.47
C LYS A 281 7.36 -2.06 -28.12
N GLN A 282 6.08 -2.00 -27.84
CA GLN A 282 5.44 -2.45 -26.57
C GLN A 282 5.90 -1.64 -25.35
N GLY A 283 6.21 -0.39 -25.57
CA GLY A 283 6.50 0.57 -24.52
C GLY A 283 5.29 0.81 -23.61
N ARG A 284 5.54 1.29 -22.42
CA ARG A 284 4.54 1.47 -21.38
C ARG A 284 4.57 2.89 -20.85
N ILE A 285 3.40 3.52 -20.74
CA ILE A 285 3.31 4.95 -20.52
C ILE A 285 2.33 5.24 -19.38
N LEU A 286 2.77 6.00 -18.40
CA LEU A 286 1.89 6.71 -17.47
C LEU A 286 1.78 8.16 -17.96
N LEU A 287 0.62 8.54 -18.44
CA LEU A 287 0.34 9.87 -18.95
C LEU A 287 -0.62 10.60 -18.02
N LEU A 288 -0.17 11.71 -17.49
CA LEU A 288 -0.97 12.63 -16.69
C LEU A 288 -1.14 13.91 -17.51
N VAL A 289 -2.36 14.19 -17.90
CA VAL A 289 -2.67 15.38 -18.71
C VAL A 289 -3.01 16.53 -17.78
N ASP A 290 -2.35 17.67 -17.94
CA ASP A 290 -2.77 18.90 -17.30
C ASP A 290 -3.81 19.60 -18.17
N PRO A 291 -5.04 19.76 -17.69
CA PRO A 291 -6.08 20.42 -18.48
C PRO A 291 -5.76 21.89 -18.82
N ALA A 292 -4.91 22.57 -18.06
CA ALA A 292 -4.50 23.95 -18.34
C ALA A 292 -3.50 24.04 -19.52
N ALA A 293 -2.86 22.91 -19.86
CA ALA A 293 -1.86 22.84 -20.91
C ALA A 293 -2.51 22.66 -22.30
N ARG A 294 -1.84 23.18 -23.34
CA ARG A 294 -2.23 22.95 -24.73
C ARG A 294 -1.24 21.99 -25.38
N THR A 295 -1.60 20.72 -25.38
CA THR A 295 -0.79 19.62 -25.95
C THR A 295 -1.55 18.86 -27.05
N PRO A 296 -1.91 19.51 -28.18
CA PRO A 296 -2.78 18.92 -29.20
C PRO A 296 -2.18 17.67 -29.85
N LYS A 297 -0.86 17.57 -30.03
CA LYS A 297 -0.23 16.38 -30.64
C LYS A 297 -0.29 15.19 -29.68
N LEU A 298 -0.04 15.44 -28.39
CA LEU A 298 -0.10 14.41 -27.35
C LEU A 298 -1.54 13.90 -27.18
N THR A 299 -2.51 14.82 -27.11
CA THR A 299 -3.93 14.42 -27.01
C THR A 299 -4.44 13.74 -28.27
N ALA A 300 -3.97 14.13 -29.46
CA ALA A 300 -4.27 13.43 -30.72
C ALA A 300 -3.74 11.99 -30.70
N PHE A 301 -2.54 11.76 -30.18
CA PHE A 301 -1.99 10.42 -30.03
C PHE A 301 -2.87 9.54 -29.12
N VAL A 302 -3.31 10.07 -28.00
CA VAL A 302 -4.22 9.34 -27.10
C VAL A 302 -5.58 9.08 -27.77
N ASN A 303 -6.07 10.04 -28.57
CA ASN A 303 -7.31 9.88 -29.32
C ASN A 303 -7.22 8.76 -30.37
N GLU A 304 -6.08 8.60 -31.05
CA GLU A 304 -5.85 7.46 -31.97
C GLU A 304 -6.03 6.12 -31.26
N LEU A 305 -5.72 6.06 -29.95
CA LEU A 305 -5.88 4.87 -29.10
C LEU A 305 -7.31 4.72 -28.54
N GLY A 306 -8.26 5.55 -28.98
CA GLY A 306 -9.66 5.46 -28.59
C GLY A 306 -10.04 6.22 -27.32
N VAL A 307 -9.19 7.08 -26.83
CA VAL A 307 -9.45 7.89 -25.64
C VAL A 307 -9.36 9.38 -25.99
N LYS A 308 -10.51 10.05 -26.02
CA LYS A 308 -10.58 11.47 -26.27
C LYS A 308 -10.51 12.23 -24.97
N VAL A 309 -9.50 13.08 -24.83
CA VAL A 309 -9.43 14.07 -23.76
C VAL A 309 -10.30 15.26 -24.18
N ASN A 310 -11.36 15.54 -23.43
CA ASN A 310 -12.27 16.63 -23.76
C ASN A 310 -11.72 17.99 -23.29
N ASP A 311 -12.05 19.04 -24.05
CA ASP A 311 -11.72 20.40 -23.66
C ASP A 311 -12.84 20.96 -22.77
N ASP A 312 -12.83 20.51 -21.52
CA ASP A 312 -13.78 20.89 -20.49
C ASP A 312 -13.10 20.93 -19.12
N ARG A 313 -13.82 21.37 -18.09
CA ARG A 313 -13.40 21.31 -16.70
C ARG A 313 -14.54 20.77 -15.85
N LEU A 314 -14.18 19.80 -15.01
CA LEU A 314 -15.12 19.27 -14.02
C LEU A 314 -15.31 20.28 -12.90
N MET A 315 -16.56 20.59 -12.63
CA MET A 315 -16.98 21.53 -11.60
C MET A 315 -18.10 20.95 -10.77
N VAL A 316 -18.23 21.43 -9.54
CA VAL A 316 -19.36 21.14 -8.65
C VAL A 316 -19.67 22.36 -7.81
N PHE A 317 -20.96 22.56 -7.53
CA PHE A 317 -21.41 23.58 -6.58
C PHE A 317 -21.35 23.04 -5.15
N ILE A 318 -20.67 23.76 -4.27
CA ILE A 318 -20.56 23.46 -2.85
C ILE A 318 -21.23 24.56 -2.02
N LYS A 319 -21.83 24.20 -0.90
CA LYS A 319 -22.36 25.16 0.07
C LYS A 319 -21.26 25.53 1.06
N THR A 320 -20.87 26.80 1.08
CA THR A 320 -19.80 27.32 1.95
C THR A 320 -20.31 28.03 3.20
N GLY A 321 -21.62 28.10 3.37
CA GLY A 321 -22.30 28.75 4.51
C GLY A 321 -23.80 28.55 4.45
N ILE A 322 -24.55 29.36 5.20
CA ILE A 322 -26.02 29.21 5.29
C ILE A 322 -26.70 29.57 3.95
N GLN A 323 -26.09 30.46 3.15
CA GLN A 323 -26.65 30.92 1.86
C GLN A 323 -25.63 31.04 0.73
N GLU A 324 -24.34 30.84 0.99
CA GLU A 324 -23.32 31.00 -0.03
C GLU A 324 -23.08 29.70 -0.80
N ILE A 325 -23.09 29.79 -2.13
CA ILE A 325 -22.78 28.70 -3.04
C ILE A 325 -21.49 29.08 -3.75
N ALA A 326 -20.48 28.25 -3.60
CA ALA A 326 -19.23 28.39 -4.32
C ALA A 326 -19.06 27.28 -5.35
N ILE A 327 -18.24 27.52 -6.36
CA ILE A 327 -17.87 26.51 -7.34
C ILE A 327 -16.45 26.04 -7.01
N THR A 328 -16.27 24.73 -6.92
CA THR A 328 -14.94 24.15 -6.84
C THR A 328 -14.59 23.41 -8.13
N ARG A 329 -13.29 23.43 -8.46
CA ARG A 329 -12.65 22.65 -9.55
C ARG A 329 -11.86 21.46 -9.01
N ASP A 330 -11.81 21.30 -7.67
CA ASP A 330 -11.25 20.11 -7.05
C ASP A 330 -12.24 18.96 -7.19
N VAL A 331 -11.79 17.85 -7.72
CA VAL A 331 -12.65 16.74 -8.10
C VAL A 331 -12.53 15.61 -7.10
N GLN A 332 -13.60 15.33 -6.37
CA GLN A 332 -13.72 14.10 -5.62
C GLN A 332 -14.12 12.97 -6.57
N ALA A 333 -13.32 11.92 -6.60
CA ALA A 333 -13.52 10.78 -7.49
C ALA A 333 -13.34 9.47 -6.74
N HIS A 334 -13.89 8.38 -7.29
CA HIS A 334 -13.72 7.04 -6.75
C HIS A 334 -13.02 6.12 -7.76
N PHE A 335 -12.34 5.10 -7.24
CA PHE A 335 -11.65 4.11 -8.03
C PHE A 335 -12.58 2.92 -8.35
N LEU A 336 -12.55 2.47 -9.62
CA LEU A 336 -13.28 1.30 -10.08
C LEU A 336 -12.48 0.02 -9.80
N GLY A 337 -13.16 -1.04 -9.37
CA GLY A 337 -12.50 -2.30 -8.95
C GLY A 337 -12.24 -3.31 -10.07
N GLU A 338 -12.59 -3.01 -11.31
CA GLU A 338 -12.52 -3.98 -12.41
C GLU A 338 -11.10 -4.17 -12.97
N SER A 339 -10.25 -3.14 -12.85
CA SER A 339 -8.87 -3.18 -13.34
C SER A 339 -7.91 -3.72 -12.29
N PRO A 340 -6.87 -4.49 -12.68
CA PRO A 340 -5.75 -4.80 -11.80
C PRO A 340 -5.13 -3.56 -11.16
N VAL A 341 -5.10 -2.43 -11.87
CA VAL A 341 -4.55 -1.15 -11.39
C VAL A 341 -5.26 -0.65 -10.14
N THR A 342 -6.59 -0.71 -10.13
CA THR A 342 -7.45 -0.11 -9.10
C THR A 342 -8.21 -1.12 -8.25
N LYS A 343 -8.05 -2.41 -8.50
CA LYS A 343 -8.80 -3.47 -7.80
C LYS A 343 -8.79 -3.36 -6.27
N ARG A 344 -7.70 -2.88 -5.69
CA ARG A 344 -7.57 -2.72 -4.23
C ARG A 344 -8.13 -1.42 -3.70
N LEU A 345 -8.23 -0.44 -4.58
CA LEU A 345 -8.83 0.86 -4.30
C LEU A 345 -10.32 0.88 -4.59
N ALA A 346 -10.91 -0.27 -4.94
CA ALA A 346 -12.31 -0.36 -5.31
C ALA A 346 -13.22 0.34 -4.29
N GLY A 347 -13.92 1.39 -4.73
CA GLY A 347 -14.78 2.22 -3.91
C GLY A 347 -14.05 3.22 -3.00
N ALA A 348 -12.72 3.21 -2.93
CA ALA A 348 -11.97 4.26 -2.25
C ALA A 348 -12.12 5.59 -3.01
N ARG A 349 -12.06 6.69 -2.27
CA ARG A 349 -12.22 8.05 -2.80
C ARG A 349 -10.91 8.79 -2.69
N ALA A 350 -10.61 9.61 -3.70
CA ALA A 350 -9.48 10.51 -3.72
C ALA A 350 -9.92 11.92 -4.14
N LEU A 351 -9.17 12.91 -3.70
CA LEU A 351 -9.37 14.30 -4.07
C LEU A 351 -8.29 14.72 -5.07
N PHE A 352 -8.73 15.08 -6.27
CA PHE A 352 -7.88 15.59 -7.34
C PHE A 352 -7.94 17.12 -7.31
N PHE A 353 -6.87 17.73 -6.85
CA PHE A 353 -6.77 19.18 -6.74
C PHE A 353 -6.58 19.85 -8.09
N GLY A 354 -7.12 21.06 -8.25
CA GLY A 354 -6.99 21.84 -9.45
C GLY A 354 -7.90 21.34 -10.60
N GLY A 355 -7.57 21.75 -11.82
CA GLY A 355 -8.40 21.41 -12.99
C GLY A 355 -8.30 19.94 -13.37
N THR A 356 -9.43 19.36 -13.73
CA THR A 356 -9.54 17.99 -14.26
C THR A 356 -10.51 18.01 -15.45
N SER A 357 -10.16 17.35 -16.56
CA SER A 357 -11.02 17.21 -17.74
C SER A 357 -11.72 15.86 -17.76
N SER A 358 -12.81 15.75 -18.51
CA SER A 358 -13.45 14.47 -18.75
C SER A 358 -12.78 13.67 -19.88
N LEU A 359 -12.95 12.36 -19.84
CA LEU A 359 -12.53 11.42 -20.89
C LEU A 359 -13.73 10.82 -21.58
N THR A 360 -13.70 10.75 -22.91
CA THR A 360 -14.64 9.98 -23.71
C THR A 360 -13.93 8.73 -24.24
N LEU A 361 -14.50 7.55 -23.96
CA LEU A 361 -13.93 6.27 -24.35
C LEU A 361 -14.67 5.72 -25.59
N GLU A 362 -13.93 5.56 -26.70
CA GLU A 362 -14.45 5.06 -27.98
C GLU A 362 -14.02 3.60 -28.21
N ALA A 363 -14.36 2.72 -27.25
CA ALA A 363 -13.91 1.32 -27.24
C ALA A 363 -14.26 0.56 -28.52
N GLN A 364 -15.45 0.79 -29.11
CA GLN A 364 -15.86 0.13 -30.35
C GLN A 364 -14.97 0.50 -31.54
N ARG A 365 -14.50 1.76 -31.60
CA ARG A 365 -13.64 2.25 -32.68
C ARG A 365 -12.29 1.53 -32.74
N VAL A 366 -11.74 1.17 -31.59
CA VAL A 366 -10.38 0.61 -31.47
C VAL A 366 -10.34 -0.89 -31.25
N GLN A 367 -11.51 -1.54 -31.18
CA GLN A 367 -11.59 -2.99 -30.96
C GLN A 367 -10.93 -3.80 -32.10
N ALA A 368 -11.06 -3.35 -33.34
CA ALA A 368 -10.42 -3.98 -34.50
C ALA A 368 -8.88 -3.89 -34.45
N ALA A 369 -8.33 -2.87 -33.79
CA ALA A 369 -6.90 -2.72 -33.56
C ALA A 369 -6.37 -3.51 -32.33
N ASN A 370 -7.21 -4.37 -31.74
CA ASN A 370 -6.91 -5.16 -30.54
C ASN A 370 -6.49 -4.27 -29.33
N ILE A 371 -7.14 -3.12 -29.21
CA ILE A 371 -6.98 -2.19 -28.10
C ILE A 371 -8.15 -2.36 -27.12
N ARG A 372 -7.85 -2.55 -25.86
CA ARG A 372 -8.80 -2.62 -24.76
C ARG A 372 -8.72 -1.35 -23.93
N LEU A 373 -9.88 -0.74 -23.68
CA LEU A 373 -10.02 0.42 -22.80
C LEU A 373 -10.74 -0.01 -21.52
N GLN A 374 -10.19 0.38 -20.37
CA GLN A 374 -10.79 0.07 -19.07
C GLN A 374 -10.81 1.33 -18.21
N PRO A 375 -11.98 1.85 -17.83
CA PRO A 375 -12.07 2.99 -16.94
C PRO A 375 -11.52 2.63 -15.56
N LEU A 376 -10.78 3.58 -14.94
CA LEU A 376 -10.11 3.40 -13.66
C LEU A 376 -10.69 4.30 -12.57
N ILE A 377 -10.98 5.55 -12.93
CA ILE A 377 -11.37 6.61 -12.00
C ILE A 377 -12.57 7.34 -12.56
N GLN A 378 -13.58 7.55 -11.72
CA GLN A 378 -14.78 8.30 -12.08
C GLN A 378 -15.08 9.36 -11.02
N ALA A 379 -15.46 10.55 -11.47
CA ALA A 379 -15.90 11.62 -10.60
C ALA A 379 -17.17 11.21 -9.82
N GLU A 380 -17.29 11.74 -8.59
CA GLU A 380 -18.49 11.53 -7.79
C GLU A 380 -19.72 12.22 -8.42
N LYS A 381 -20.89 11.82 -7.95
CA LYS A 381 -22.15 12.42 -8.44
C LYS A 381 -22.22 13.92 -8.11
N GLY A 382 -22.79 14.67 -9.03
CA GLY A 382 -22.98 16.13 -8.89
C GLY A 382 -21.95 16.96 -9.65
N TYR A 383 -20.85 16.34 -10.10
CA TYR A 383 -19.93 17.01 -11.01
C TYR A 383 -20.52 17.10 -12.42
N PHE A 384 -20.20 18.19 -13.10
CA PHE A 384 -20.55 18.42 -14.51
C PHE A 384 -19.31 18.90 -15.27
N ALA A 385 -19.29 18.61 -16.57
CA ALA A 385 -18.17 18.96 -17.45
C ALA A 385 -18.51 20.29 -18.15
N GLU A 386 -17.86 21.38 -17.71
CA GLU A 386 -18.05 22.73 -18.21
C GLU A 386 -17.09 23.05 -19.35
N LYS A 387 -17.60 23.46 -20.51
CA LYS A 387 -16.79 23.84 -21.67
C LYS A 387 -16.36 25.31 -21.64
N ASP A 388 -17.24 26.18 -21.13
CA ASP A 388 -16.99 27.63 -21.04
C ASP A 388 -16.38 28.02 -19.68
N TYR A 389 -15.51 27.18 -19.15
CA TYR A 389 -14.88 27.27 -17.82
C TYR A 389 -14.04 28.52 -17.58
N ASN A 390 -13.77 29.30 -18.61
CA ASN A 390 -13.03 30.57 -18.54
C ASN A 390 -13.93 31.76 -18.18
N THR A 391 -15.25 31.55 -18.11
CA THR A 391 -16.21 32.57 -17.72
C THR A 391 -16.57 32.45 -16.24
N GLU A 392 -16.94 33.56 -15.61
CA GLU A 392 -17.44 33.55 -14.22
C GLU A 392 -18.97 33.57 -14.16
N ASN A 393 -19.66 33.12 -15.22
CA ASN A 393 -21.10 33.15 -15.31
C ASN A 393 -21.76 31.97 -14.54
N GLN A 394 -22.01 32.19 -13.26
CA GLN A 394 -22.65 31.18 -12.39
C GLN A 394 -24.02 30.74 -12.87
N ALA A 395 -24.80 31.62 -13.50
CA ALA A 395 -26.14 31.25 -14.00
C ALA A 395 -26.03 30.24 -15.14
N LYS A 396 -25.08 30.41 -16.04
CA LYS A 396 -24.80 29.45 -17.12
C LYS A 396 -24.32 28.11 -16.55
N PHE A 397 -23.43 28.11 -15.59
CA PHE A 397 -22.95 26.88 -14.94
C PHE A 397 -24.07 26.10 -14.24
N GLN A 398 -25.06 26.82 -13.66
CA GLN A 398 -26.24 26.17 -13.07
C GLN A 398 -27.15 25.54 -14.14
N GLU A 399 -27.27 26.16 -15.31
CA GLU A 399 -28.01 25.60 -16.45
C GLU A 399 -27.30 24.38 -17.00
N ASP A 400 -25.99 24.45 -17.24
CA ASP A 400 -25.19 23.36 -17.74
C ASP A 400 -25.15 22.15 -16.78
N MET A 401 -25.10 22.41 -15.47
CA MET A 401 -25.25 21.36 -14.46
C MET A 401 -26.61 20.65 -14.53
N LYS A 402 -27.71 21.38 -14.75
CA LYS A 402 -29.05 20.77 -14.89
C LYS A 402 -29.18 19.93 -16.16
N ASN A 403 -28.50 20.33 -17.21
CA ASN A 403 -28.51 19.67 -18.51
C ASN A 403 -27.41 18.61 -18.64
N ALA A 404 -26.54 18.45 -17.61
CA ALA A 404 -25.49 17.46 -17.64
C ALA A 404 -26.05 16.03 -17.72
N PRO A 405 -25.48 15.19 -18.59
CA PRO A 405 -25.93 13.81 -18.70
C PRO A 405 -25.71 13.07 -17.38
N PRO A 406 -26.61 12.17 -16.96
CA PRO A 406 -26.51 11.45 -15.69
C PRO A 406 -25.41 10.39 -15.67
N ASN A 407 -24.61 10.31 -16.72
CA ASN A 407 -23.56 9.29 -16.85
C ASN A 407 -22.36 9.61 -15.94
N PRO A 408 -21.70 8.59 -15.38
CA PRO A 408 -20.48 8.79 -14.62
C PRO A 408 -19.38 9.39 -15.52
N ILE A 409 -18.71 10.44 -15.02
CA ILE A 409 -17.64 11.12 -15.75
C ILE A 409 -16.32 10.42 -15.46
N THR A 410 -15.71 9.84 -16.49
CA THR A 410 -14.40 9.18 -16.39
C THR A 410 -13.28 10.20 -16.49
N ILE A 411 -12.30 10.09 -15.56
CA ILE A 411 -11.12 10.94 -15.51
C ILE A 411 -9.80 10.14 -15.56
N GLY A 412 -9.88 8.82 -15.48
CA GLY A 412 -8.72 7.92 -15.57
C GLY A 412 -9.07 6.64 -16.31
N VAL A 413 -8.16 6.17 -17.18
CA VAL A 413 -8.36 4.99 -18.05
C VAL A 413 -7.06 4.20 -18.22
N ALA A 414 -7.16 2.87 -18.29
CA ALA A 414 -6.09 2.00 -18.75
C ALA A 414 -6.33 1.60 -20.21
N ILE A 415 -5.28 1.63 -21.01
CA ILE A 415 -5.24 1.25 -22.42
C ILE A 415 -4.26 0.09 -22.56
N GLU A 416 -4.68 -1.01 -23.17
CA GLU A 416 -3.82 -2.16 -23.46
C GLU A 416 -3.97 -2.57 -24.92
N LYS A 417 -2.83 -2.65 -25.66
CA LYS A 417 -2.77 -3.10 -27.06
C LYS A 417 -2.05 -4.44 -27.14
N GLY A 418 -2.66 -5.43 -27.77
CA GLY A 418 -2.05 -6.73 -28.04
C GLY A 418 -2.13 -7.75 -26.90
N GLY A 419 -2.94 -7.50 -25.85
CA GLY A 419 -3.20 -8.48 -24.80
C GLY A 419 -4.00 -9.68 -25.34
N ALA A 420 -3.43 -10.90 -25.32
CA ALA A 420 -4.19 -12.10 -25.62
C ALA A 420 -5.18 -12.38 -24.46
N GLY A 421 -6.39 -12.82 -24.78
CA GLY A 421 -7.43 -13.11 -23.80
C GLY A 421 -7.16 -14.30 -22.88
N ASP A 422 -6.00 -14.96 -22.98
CA ASP A 422 -5.60 -16.08 -22.13
C ASP A 422 -4.52 -15.64 -21.12
N ALA A 423 -4.88 -15.62 -19.84
CA ALA A 423 -4.00 -15.28 -18.73
C ALA A 423 -2.78 -16.20 -18.56
N ARG A 424 -2.68 -17.28 -19.33
CA ARG A 424 -1.60 -18.26 -19.24
C ARG A 424 -0.41 -17.94 -20.14
N VAL A 425 -0.56 -17.01 -21.09
CA VAL A 425 0.52 -16.58 -21.98
C VAL A 425 0.89 -15.17 -21.63
N GLN A 426 2.11 -14.94 -21.14
CA GLN A 426 2.69 -13.61 -21.00
C GLN A 426 2.89 -13.01 -22.40
N VAL A 427 1.86 -12.40 -22.95
CA VAL A 427 1.98 -11.63 -24.18
C VAL A 427 2.51 -10.26 -23.79
N ASN A 428 3.64 -9.90 -24.36
CA ASN A 428 4.14 -8.53 -24.26
C ASN A 428 3.12 -7.61 -24.91
N SER A 429 2.46 -6.78 -24.13
CA SER A 429 1.49 -5.79 -24.57
C SER A 429 2.00 -4.37 -24.34
N ALA A 430 1.67 -3.45 -25.25
CA ALA A 430 1.80 -2.04 -24.95
C ALA A 430 0.72 -1.62 -23.96
N ARG A 431 1.08 -0.86 -22.93
CA ARG A 431 0.16 -0.45 -21.86
C ARG A 431 0.29 1.03 -21.58
N MET A 432 -0.84 1.70 -21.41
CA MET A 432 -0.87 3.10 -21.03
C MET A 432 -1.91 3.32 -19.94
N VAL A 433 -1.59 4.17 -18.98
CA VAL A 433 -2.55 4.72 -18.02
C VAL A 433 -2.64 6.20 -18.30
N VAL A 434 -3.84 6.71 -18.52
CA VAL A 434 -4.11 8.14 -18.75
C VAL A 434 -4.98 8.66 -17.61
N VAL A 435 -4.58 9.78 -17.01
CA VAL A 435 -5.35 10.52 -16.01
C VAL A 435 -5.36 11.99 -16.41
N THR A 436 -6.50 12.64 -16.35
CA THR A 436 -6.67 14.05 -16.75
C THR A 436 -6.46 15.03 -15.60
N ASN A 437 -5.50 14.73 -14.75
CA ASN A 437 -5.02 15.60 -13.69
C ASN A 437 -3.55 15.29 -13.45
N ALA A 438 -2.69 16.30 -13.43
CA ALA A 438 -1.26 16.13 -13.18
C ALA A 438 -0.83 16.56 -11.78
N THR A 439 -1.67 17.31 -11.07
CA THR A 439 -1.32 17.85 -9.76
C THR A 439 -1.40 16.79 -8.65
N PHE A 440 -2.17 15.72 -8.85
CA PHE A 440 -2.37 14.70 -7.82
C PHE A 440 -1.11 13.91 -7.46
N ILE A 441 -0.06 13.93 -8.31
CA ILE A 441 1.24 13.29 -8.01
C ILE A 441 2.25 14.23 -7.35
N GLN A 442 1.93 15.50 -7.21
CA GLN A 442 2.82 16.49 -6.59
C GLN A 442 2.85 16.30 -5.07
N ASP A 443 3.96 16.67 -4.45
CA ASP A 443 4.22 16.46 -3.02
C ASP A 443 3.11 16.99 -2.11
N LYS A 444 2.58 18.18 -2.44
CA LYS A 444 1.48 18.80 -1.70
C LYS A 444 0.20 17.92 -1.72
N ALA A 445 -0.13 17.31 -2.85
CA ALA A 445 -1.30 16.45 -2.96
C ALA A 445 -1.06 15.09 -2.29
N LEU A 446 0.09 14.47 -2.53
CA LEU A 446 0.44 13.16 -1.99
C LEU A 446 0.59 13.14 -0.46
N THR A 447 0.95 14.26 0.15
CA THR A 447 1.01 14.37 1.62
C THR A 447 -0.38 14.51 2.25
N GLN A 448 -1.38 14.95 1.49
CA GLN A 448 -2.76 15.10 1.96
C GLN A 448 -3.61 13.86 1.69
N ASP A 449 -3.36 13.15 0.59
CA ASP A 449 -4.12 11.99 0.16
C ASP A 449 -3.22 10.80 -0.20
N GLN A 450 -3.19 9.81 0.67
CA GLN A 450 -2.43 8.58 0.48
C GLN A 450 -2.95 7.71 -0.68
N GLN A 451 -4.22 7.87 -1.06
CA GLN A 451 -4.82 7.10 -2.16
C GLN A 451 -4.12 7.37 -3.51
N GLY A 452 -3.58 8.58 -3.68
CA GLY A 452 -2.79 8.95 -4.84
C GLY A 452 -1.53 8.08 -5.00
N LEU A 453 -0.78 7.85 -3.91
CA LEU A 453 0.39 6.96 -3.92
C LEU A 453 0.01 5.51 -4.23
N ASP A 454 -1.07 5.02 -3.64
CA ASP A 454 -1.57 3.67 -3.88
C ASP A 454 -1.99 3.47 -5.34
N PHE A 455 -2.63 4.46 -5.93
CA PHE A 455 -2.99 4.44 -7.34
C PHE A 455 -1.73 4.42 -8.23
N VAL A 456 -0.76 5.30 -7.98
CA VAL A 456 0.47 5.34 -8.78
C VAL A 456 1.25 4.03 -8.63
N SER A 457 1.32 3.46 -7.42
CA SER A 457 1.91 2.12 -7.21
C SER A 457 1.20 1.06 -8.05
N GLY A 458 -0.11 1.05 -8.04
CA GLY A 458 -0.92 0.14 -8.86
C GLY A 458 -0.64 0.30 -10.35
N ALA A 459 -0.64 1.55 -10.84
CA ALA A 459 -0.39 1.88 -12.24
C ALA A 459 1.02 1.47 -12.69
N VAL A 460 2.06 1.85 -11.93
CA VAL A 460 3.46 1.53 -12.25
C VAL A 460 3.72 0.03 -12.20
N ASN A 461 3.22 -0.68 -11.19
CA ASN A 461 3.38 -2.14 -11.11
C ASN A 461 2.65 -2.86 -12.25
N TRP A 462 1.46 -2.40 -12.66
CA TRP A 462 0.76 -2.93 -13.83
C TRP A 462 1.53 -2.65 -15.12
N LEU A 463 2.03 -1.45 -15.30
CA LEU A 463 2.89 -1.08 -16.42
C LEU A 463 4.16 -1.92 -16.47
N LEU A 464 4.77 -2.24 -15.34
CA LEU A 464 5.96 -3.09 -15.25
C LEU A 464 5.66 -4.61 -15.30
N SER A 465 4.40 -5.01 -15.50
CA SER A 465 3.95 -6.42 -15.43
C SER A 465 4.27 -7.10 -14.09
N ARG A 466 4.16 -6.35 -13.02
CA ARG A 466 4.39 -6.80 -11.64
C ARG A 466 3.06 -6.89 -10.87
N GLU A 467 2.01 -7.41 -11.53
CA GLU A 467 0.63 -7.42 -11.00
C GLU A 467 0.53 -8.12 -9.63
N GLN A 468 1.39 -9.10 -9.37
CA GLN A 468 1.47 -9.76 -8.07
C GLN A 468 1.91 -8.82 -6.93
N LEU A 469 2.57 -7.72 -7.26
CA LEU A 469 3.03 -6.70 -6.31
C LEU A 469 2.09 -5.51 -6.19
N ILE A 470 1.04 -5.45 -7.01
CA ILE A 470 0.08 -4.35 -6.97
C ILE A 470 -0.59 -4.27 -5.60
N GLY A 471 -0.55 -3.10 -5.04
CA GLY A 471 -1.42 -2.65 -3.97
C GLY A 471 -0.97 -2.97 -2.56
N ILE A 472 0.11 -2.36 -2.07
CA ILE A 472 0.22 -2.05 -0.64
C ILE A 472 1.03 -0.77 -0.50
N ALA A 473 0.38 0.25 0.01
CA ALA A 473 1.04 1.43 0.52
C ALA A 473 1.90 1.07 1.74
N PRO A 474 2.99 1.79 1.96
CA PRO A 474 3.74 1.70 3.21
C PRO A 474 2.80 2.02 4.37
N LYS A 475 2.92 1.26 5.48
CA LYS A 475 2.21 1.56 6.72
C LYS A 475 2.78 2.85 7.30
N VAL A 476 2.10 3.95 7.06
CA VAL A 476 2.36 5.19 7.79
C VAL A 476 1.70 5.04 9.17
N PRO A 477 2.43 5.22 10.28
CA PRO A 477 1.81 5.25 11.59
C PRO A 477 0.73 6.32 11.62
N LYS A 478 -0.52 5.93 11.83
CA LYS A 478 -1.59 6.88 12.01
C LYS A 478 -1.39 7.53 13.38
N THR A 479 -0.87 8.72 13.41
CA THR A 479 -0.93 9.58 14.59
C THR A 479 -2.41 9.93 14.81
N LEU A 480 -3.03 9.22 15.74
CA LEU A 480 -4.36 9.57 16.20
C LEU A 480 -4.25 10.85 17.02
N THR A 481 -4.50 11.99 16.41
CA THR A 481 -4.86 13.18 17.14
C THR A 481 -6.27 12.95 17.68
N PHE A 482 -6.38 12.74 18.99
CA PHE A 482 -7.65 12.75 19.67
C PHE A 482 -8.18 14.19 19.66
N SER A 483 -8.94 14.56 18.65
CA SER A 483 -9.80 15.72 18.74
C SER A 483 -11.05 15.32 19.53
N LEU A 484 -10.99 15.44 20.85
CA LEU A 484 -12.17 15.35 21.70
C LEU A 484 -13.00 16.61 21.44
N ASN A 485 -14.01 16.47 20.63
CA ASN A 485 -15.03 17.47 20.45
C ASN A 485 -15.82 17.62 21.79
N GLU A 486 -16.40 18.79 22.08
CA GLU A 486 -17.10 19.07 23.35
C GLU A 486 -18.22 18.09 23.67
N ASP A 487 -18.87 17.54 22.65
CA ASP A 487 -19.95 16.54 22.82
C ASP A 487 -19.40 15.17 23.25
N ALA A 488 -18.22 14.77 22.75
CA ALA A 488 -17.54 13.57 23.20
C ALA A 488 -17.04 13.71 24.65
N LEU A 489 -16.50 14.87 25.02
CA LEU A 489 -16.13 15.18 26.40
C LEU A 489 -17.32 15.15 27.34
N ARG A 490 -18.47 15.68 26.92
CA ARG A 490 -19.72 15.64 27.70
C ARG A 490 -20.18 14.20 27.89
N SER A 491 -20.17 13.39 26.88
CA SER A 491 -20.56 11.97 26.93
C SER A 491 -19.64 11.16 27.85
N VAL A 492 -18.32 11.34 27.78
CA VAL A 492 -17.35 10.70 28.68
C VAL A 492 -17.54 11.15 30.13
N ARG A 493 -17.85 12.45 30.37
CA ARG A 493 -18.12 12.98 31.71
C ARG A 493 -19.36 12.33 32.34
N TRP A 494 -20.44 12.15 31.58
CA TRP A 494 -21.66 11.48 32.03
C TRP A 494 -21.41 10.00 32.34
N LEU A 495 -20.61 9.32 31.51
CA LEU A 495 -20.24 7.91 31.68
C LEU A 495 -19.45 7.69 32.98
N ILE A 496 -18.47 8.54 33.26
CA ILE A 496 -17.64 8.44 34.47
C ILE A 496 -18.38 8.86 35.72
N LEU A 497 -19.11 9.99 35.69
CA LEU A 497 -19.73 10.56 36.89
C LEU A 497 -21.02 9.85 37.30
N ILE A 498 -21.75 9.25 36.36
CA ILE A 498 -23.06 8.65 36.65
C ILE A 498 -23.02 7.13 36.44
N LEU A 499 -22.61 6.64 35.29
CA LEU A 499 -22.73 5.24 34.97
C LEU A 499 -21.77 4.37 35.83
N MET A 500 -20.54 4.82 36.05
CA MET A 500 -19.59 4.08 36.87
C MET A 500 -20.01 3.94 38.35
N PRO A 501 -20.50 4.97 39.05
CA PRO A 501 -21.00 4.81 40.42
C PRO A 501 -22.34 4.07 40.51
N LEU A 502 -23.15 4.12 39.46
CA LEU A 502 -24.47 3.49 39.45
C LEU A 502 -24.39 1.97 39.50
N ILE A 503 -23.38 1.38 38.85
CA ILE A 503 -23.17 -0.09 38.81
C ILE A 503 -23.01 -0.67 40.23
N PRO A 504 -22.02 -0.20 41.05
CA PRO A 504 -21.89 -0.72 42.42
C PRO A 504 -23.06 -0.37 43.31
N ALA A 505 -23.73 0.77 43.08
CA ALA A 505 -24.92 1.14 43.83
C ALA A 505 -26.10 0.21 43.59
N VAL A 506 -26.33 -0.19 42.32
CA VAL A 506 -27.38 -1.16 41.95
C VAL A 506 -27.07 -2.55 42.53
N ILE A 507 -25.80 -2.97 42.44
CA ILE A 507 -25.36 -4.25 43.03
C ILE A 507 -25.54 -4.22 44.54
N GLY A 508 -25.14 -3.14 45.19
CA GLY A 508 -25.31 -2.96 46.65
C GLY A 508 -26.79 -2.98 47.07
N ALA A 509 -27.67 -2.30 46.33
CA ALA A 509 -29.11 -2.30 46.56
C ALA A 509 -29.71 -3.72 46.38
N ALA A 510 -29.29 -4.46 45.35
CA ALA A 510 -29.73 -5.83 45.10
C ALA A 510 -29.27 -6.80 46.21
N VAL A 511 -28.05 -6.67 46.68
CA VAL A 511 -27.52 -7.46 47.81
C VAL A 511 -28.22 -7.13 49.12
N TRP A 512 -28.50 -5.83 49.38
CA TRP A 512 -29.22 -5.38 50.54
C TRP A 512 -30.68 -5.90 50.54
N TRP A 513 -31.36 -5.84 49.39
CA TRP A 513 -32.71 -6.40 49.22
C TRP A 513 -32.71 -7.93 49.49
N LYS A 514 -31.77 -8.69 48.93
CA LYS A 514 -31.67 -10.14 49.11
C LYS A 514 -31.38 -10.54 50.59
N ARG A 515 -30.75 -9.68 51.36
CA ARG A 515 -30.46 -9.92 52.78
C ARG A 515 -31.63 -9.58 53.70
N ARG A 516 -32.66 -8.88 53.21
CA ARG A 516 -33.83 -8.44 53.97
C ARG A 516 -35.04 -9.38 53.85
N ILE A 517 -34.99 -10.30 52.91
CA ILE A 517 -35.88 -11.43 52.74
C ILE A 517 -35.21 -12.67 53.35
#